data_477087e834b023f91bc946eb0eb83ca3
#
_entry.id   477087e834b023f91bc946eb0eb83ca3
#
_cell.length_a   1.000
_cell.length_b   1.000
_cell.length_c   1.000
_cell.angle_alpha   90.00
_cell.angle_beta   90.00
_cell.angle_gamma   90.00
#
_symmetry.space_group_name_H-M   'P 1'
#
loop_
_entity.id
_entity.type
_entity.pdbx_description
1 polymer ?
#
loop_
_entity_poly.entity_id
_entity_poly.type
_entity_poly.pdbx_seq_one_letter_code
_entity_poly.pdbx_strand_id
1 'polypeptide(L)'
;MFYKKLLSILVFITIATGCSVNDLPFIYKVEVQQGNLLTKEELEKVKIGMSKRHITYLIGSPNIIDPFHKDRWEYIFTLKPGRGDYKENKITFLFDKDDKLTKIIGKGVSNDFLTEE
;
A
#
# COMPACT_ATOMS: atom_id res chain seq x y z
N MET A 1 -47.61 35.96 6.58
CA MET A 1 -46.49 35.71 7.51
C MET A 1 -46.19 34.23 7.68
N PHE A 2 -47.17 33.37 7.70
CA PHE A 2 -46.98 31.94 7.92
C PHE A 2 -46.23 31.27 6.77
N TYR A 3 -46.56 31.57 5.51
CA TYR A 3 -45.90 31.01 4.33
C TYR A 3 -44.41 31.40 4.19
N LYS A 4 -44.02 32.58 4.65
CA LYS A 4 -42.63 33.01 4.63
C LYS A 4 -41.77 32.19 5.59
N LYS A 5 -42.30 31.86 6.77
CA LYS A 5 -41.64 30.98 7.74
C LYS A 5 -41.58 29.55 7.23
N LEU A 6 -42.65 29.07 6.59
CA LEU A 6 -42.69 27.74 5.98
C LEU A 6 -41.70 27.60 4.83
N LEU A 7 -41.58 28.62 3.97
CA LEU A 7 -40.63 28.67 2.89
C LEU A 7 -39.17 28.67 3.41
N SER A 8 -38.90 29.42 4.47
CA SER A 8 -37.58 29.46 5.10
C SER A 8 -37.18 28.11 5.70
N ILE A 9 -38.11 27.41 6.32
CA ILE A 9 -37.86 26.06 6.87
C ILE A 9 -37.62 25.06 5.74
N LEU A 10 -38.35 25.14 4.64
CA LEU A 10 -38.18 24.27 3.48
C LEU A 10 -36.79 24.45 2.85
N VAL A 11 -36.34 25.69 2.69
CA VAL A 11 -35.00 26.01 2.17
C VAL A 11 -33.90 25.50 3.11
N PHE A 12 -34.13 25.64 4.43
CA PHE A 12 -33.16 25.15 5.41
C PHE A 12 -33.02 23.62 5.40
N ILE A 13 -34.11 22.88 5.20
CA ILE A 13 -34.13 21.42 5.10
C ILE A 13 -33.40 20.96 3.83
N THR A 14 -33.56 21.67 2.70
CA THR A 14 -32.86 21.28 1.45
C THR A 14 -31.34 21.49 1.51
N ILE A 15 -30.87 22.46 2.30
CA ILE A 15 -29.44 22.70 2.50
C ILE A 15 -28.83 21.65 3.44
N ALA A 16 -29.59 21.09 4.36
CA ALA A 16 -29.14 20.10 5.32
C ALA A 16 -28.92 18.68 4.70
N THR A 17 -29.50 18.40 3.52
CA THR A 17 -29.23 17.17 2.78
C THR A 17 -27.93 17.29 1.99
N GLY A 18 -26.81 17.36 2.71
CA GLY A 18 -25.49 17.29 2.10
C GLY A 18 -25.32 15.98 1.36
N CYS A 19 -25.31 16.03 0.04
CA CYS A 19 -25.02 14.84 -0.78
C CYS A 19 -23.63 14.32 -0.44
N SER A 20 -23.56 13.08 0.03
CA SER A 20 -22.30 12.36 0.11
C SER A 20 -21.77 12.17 -1.31
N VAL A 21 -20.70 12.87 -1.63
CA VAL A 21 -20.07 12.85 -2.96
C VAL A 21 -19.50 11.46 -3.31
N ASN A 22 -19.38 10.60 -2.30
CA ASN A 22 -18.78 9.28 -2.45
C ASN A 22 -19.62 8.25 -3.23
N ASP A 23 -20.94 8.49 -3.34
CA ASP A 23 -21.87 7.53 -3.96
C ASP A 23 -22.31 7.92 -5.37
N LEU A 24 -21.73 9.00 -5.94
CA LEU A 24 -22.09 9.42 -7.29
C LEU A 24 -21.43 8.51 -8.35
N PRO A 25 -22.20 7.93 -9.29
CA PRO A 25 -21.67 7.00 -10.29
C PRO A 25 -20.74 7.65 -11.33
N PHE A 26 -20.65 8.98 -11.35
CA PHE A 26 -19.81 9.74 -12.27
C PHE A 26 -18.47 10.14 -11.68
N ILE A 27 -18.21 9.86 -10.40
CA ILE A 27 -16.94 10.18 -9.77
C ILE A 27 -15.98 9.04 -10.03
N TYR A 28 -15.03 9.29 -10.91
CA TYR A 28 -13.88 8.44 -11.11
C TYR A 28 -12.93 8.64 -9.92
N LYS A 29 -12.85 7.64 -9.05
CA LYS A 29 -11.86 7.61 -7.98
C LYS A 29 -10.50 7.32 -8.61
N VAL A 30 -9.66 8.35 -8.71
CA VAL A 30 -8.26 8.14 -9.10
C VAL A 30 -7.55 7.42 -7.96
N GLU A 31 -7.00 6.27 -8.26
CA GLU A 31 -6.14 5.56 -7.32
C GLU A 31 -4.85 6.38 -7.14
N VAL A 32 -4.70 7.00 -5.99
CA VAL A 32 -3.45 7.68 -5.63
C VAL A 32 -2.52 6.64 -5.04
N GLN A 33 -1.58 6.17 -5.84
CA GLN A 33 -0.50 5.32 -5.37
C GLN A 33 0.58 6.19 -4.73
N GLN A 34 0.78 6.06 -3.44
CA GLN A 34 1.85 6.72 -2.71
C GLN A 34 2.88 5.68 -2.26
N GLY A 35 4.14 5.94 -2.58
CA GLY A 35 5.25 5.07 -2.20
C GLY A 35 5.70 4.09 -3.28
N ASN A 36 6.74 3.35 -2.97
CA ASN A 36 7.28 2.31 -3.83
C ASN A 36 6.46 1.03 -3.66
N LEU A 37 5.52 0.80 -4.57
CA LEU A 37 4.73 -0.43 -4.59
C LEU A 37 5.54 -1.52 -5.28
N LEU A 38 5.92 -2.50 -4.50
CA LEU A 38 6.59 -3.68 -5.01
C LEU A 38 5.60 -4.57 -5.78
N THR A 39 5.92 -4.87 -7.02
CA THR A 39 5.16 -5.83 -7.83
C THR A 39 5.69 -7.25 -7.65
N LYS A 40 4.87 -8.24 -8.01
CA LYS A 40 5.29 -9.65 -7.94
C LYS A 40 6.49 -9.91 -8.85
N GLU A 41 6.48 -9.35 -10.06
CA GLU A 41 7.53 -9.49 -11.06
C GLU A 41 8.86 -8.87 -10.59
N GLU A 42 8.81 -7.80 -9.84
CA GLU A 42 10.00 -7.18 -9.23
C GLU A 42 10.54 -8.03 -8.08
N LEU A 43 9.66 -8.58 -7.26
CA LEU A 43 10.05 -9.47 -6.17
C LEU A 43 10.73 -10.74 -6.68
N GLU A 44 10.26 -11.30 -7.80
CA GLU A 44 10.84 -12.49 -8.42
C GLU A 44 12.29 -12.30 -8.90
N LYS A 45 12.70 -11.06 -9.15
CA LYS A 45 14.08 -10.72 -9.53
C LYS A 45 15.04 -10.71 -8.34
N VAL A 46 14.52 -10.59 -7.12
CA VAL A 46 15.33 -10.56 -5.90
C VAL A 46 15.69 -11.97 -5.49
N LYS A 47 16.98 -12.21 -5.28
CA LYS A 47 17.53 -13.53 -4.89
C LYS A 47 18.40 -13.42 -3.65
N ILE A 48 18.41 -14.48 -2.86
CA ILE A 48 19.31 -14.63 -1.71
C ILE A 48 20.77 -14.43 -2.16
N GLY A 49 21.54 -13.70 -1.37
CA GLY A 49 22.93 -13.36 -1.65
C GLY A 49 23.13 -12.02 -2.39
N MET A 50 22.06 -11.37 -2.84
CA MET A 50 22.16 -10.03 -3.43
C MET A 50 22.52 -8.98 -2.39
N SER A 51 23.32 -7.99 -2.81
CA SER A 51 23.66 -6.86 -1.94
C SER A 51 22.51 -5.87 -1.83
N LYS A 52 22.46 -5.10 -0.75
CA LYS A 52 21.51 -4.00 -0.55
C LYS A 52 21.46 -3.05 -1.75
N ARG A 53 22.62 -2.68 -2.29
CA ARG A 53 22.74 -1.80 -3.46
C ARG A 53 22.08 -2.41 -4.69
N HIS A 54 22.25 -3.69 -4.93
CA HIS A 54 21.67 -4.41 -6.07
C HIS A 54 20.13 -4.47 -5.93
N ILE A 55 19.64 -4.77 -4.74
CA ILE A 55 18.19 -4.80 -4.44
C ILE A 55 17.57 -3.42 -4.64
N THR A 56 18.21 -2.36 -4.13
CA THR A 56 17.73 -0.97 -4.33
C THR A 56 17.69 -0.61 -5.82
N TYR A 57 18.62 -1.09 -6.62
CA TYR A 57 18.60 -0.87 -8.07
C TYR A 57 17.43 -1.59 -8.77
N LEU A 58 17.10 -2.81 -8.32
CA LEU A 58 16.05 -3.63 -8.94
C LEU A 58 14.63 -3.20 -8.55
N ILE A 59 14.40 -2.92 -7.27
CA ILE A 59 13.06 -2.73 -6.70
C ILE A 59 12.90 -1.40 -5.95
N GLY A 60 13.92 -0.56 -5.96
CA GLY A 60 13.91 0.73 -5.28
C GLY A 60 14.24 0.63 -3.79
N SER A 61 14.16 1.78 -3.10
CA SER A 61 14.43 1.88 -1.67
C SER A 61 13.30 1.25 -0.84
N PRO A 62 13.62 0.67 0.32
CA PRO A 62 12.60 0.12 1.20
C PRO A 62 11.68 1.22 1.75
N ASN A 63 10.44 0.84 2.07
CA ASN A 63 9.45 1.74 2.65
C ASN A 63 9.78 2.08 4.12
N ILE A 64 10.34 1.11 4.83
CA ILE A 64 10.68 1.25 6.25
C ILE A 64 12.10 0.72 6.48
N ILE A 65 12.92 1.56 7.09
CA ILE A 65 14.26 1.19 7.60
C ILE A 65 14.24 1.42 9.10
N ASP A 66 14.42 0.35 9.87
CA ASP A 66 14.55 0.47 11.33
C ASP A 66 15.92 1.04 11.68
N PRO A 67 15.99 2.18 12.37
CA PRO A 67 17.25 2.78 12.78
C PRO A 67 18.05 1.92 13.77
N PHE A 68 17.38 1.02 14.49
CA PHE A 68 18.00 0.12 15.46
C PHE A 68 18.46 -1.21 14.85
N HIS A 69 17.82 -1.62 13.74
CA HIS A 69 18.11 -2.87 13.04
C HIS A 69 18.39 -2.59 11.56
N LYS A 70 19.59 -2.13 11.27
CA LYS A 70 20.02 -1.77 9.90
C LYS A 70 20.14 -2.96 8.95
N ASP A 71 20.15 -4.15 9.49
CA ASP A 71 20.12 -5.43 8.81
C ASP A 71 18.73 -5.86 8.33
N ARG A 72 17.70 -5.07 8.67
CA ARG A 72 16.31 -5.35 8.36
C ARG A 72 15.70 -4.25 7.51
N TRP A 73 15.19 -4.61 6.34
CA TRP A 73 14.44 -3.73 5.46
C TRP A 73 13.02 -4.23 5.28
N GLU A 74 12.06 -3.33 5.30
CA GLU A 74 10.66 -3.66 5.11
C GLU A 74 10.10 -2.97 3.87
N TYR A 75 9.50 -3.77 3.00
CA TYR A 75 8.78 -3.33 1.82
C TYR A 75 7.29 -3.56 1.99
N ILE A 76 6.48 -2.60 1.55
CA ILE A 76 5.04 -2.73 1.50
C ILE A 76 4.66 -3.17 0.08
N PHE A 77 3.94 -4.25 0.02
CA PHE A 77 3.47 -4.85 -1.22
C PHE A 77 1.95 -4.83 -1.25
N THR A 78 1.37 -4.26 -2.31
CA THR A 78 -0.07 -4.20 -2.46
C THR A 78 -0.51 -5.17 -3.54
N LEU A 79 -1.31 -6.15 -3.16
CA LEU A 79 -2.04 -7.00 -4.11
C LEU A 79 -3.39 -6.37 -4.39
N LYS A 80 -3.65 -6.05 -5.65
CA LYS A 80 -4.97 -5.68 -6.14
C LYS A 80 -5.59 -6.88 -6.86
N PRO A 81 -6.48 -7.65 -6.22
CA PRO A 81 -7.36 -8.53 -6.98
C PRO A 81 -8.33 -7.66 -7.79
N GLY A 82 -8.58 -7.99 -9.05
CA GLY A 82 -9.29 -7.18 -10.04
C GLY A 82 -10.65 -6.61 -9.65
N ARG A 83 -11.34 -7.17 -8.66
CA ARG A 83 -12.50 -6.63 -7.95
C ARG A 83 -12.36 -7.00 -6.48
N GLY A 84 -12.19 -6.01 -5.61
CA GLY A 84 -12.09 -6.23 -4.17
C GLY A 84 -11.23 -5.21 -3.45
N ASP A 85 -11.15 -5.37 -2.16
CA ASP A 85 -10.39 -4.49 -1.28
C ASP A 85 -8.88 -4.68 -1.48
N TYR A 86 -8.14 -3.58 -1.34
CA TYR A 86 -6.69 -3.60 -1.31
C TYR A 86 -6.19 -4.45 -0.15
N LYS A 87 -5.31 -5.38 -0.44
CA LYS A 87 -4.58 -6.12 0.61
C LYS A 87 -3.14 -5.64 0.62
N GLU A 88 -2.77 -4.96 1.68
CA GLU A 88 -1.39 -4.63 1.96
C GLU A 88 -0.70 -5.83 2.60
N ASN A 89 0.41 -6.23 2.02
CA ASN A 89 1.29 -7.24 2.58
C ASN A 89 2.65 -6.61 2.85
N LYS A 90 3.25 -7.03 3.94
CA LYS A 90 4.59 -6.58 4.31
C LYS A 90 5.59 -7.69 4.04
N ILE A 91 6.68 -7.34 3.36
CA ILE A 91 7.80 -8.22 3.10
C ILE A 91 9.01 -7.68 3.83
N THR A 92 9.67 -8.53 4.58
CA THR A 92 10.87 -8.21 5.33
C THR A 92 12.07 -8.90 4.71
N PHE A 93 13.10 -8.13 4.39
CA PHE A 93 14.39 -8.61 3.94
C PHE A 93 15.38 -8.55 5.10
N LEU A 94 16.06 -9.64 5.36
CA LEU A 94 17.12 -9.72 6.35
C LEU A 94 18.47 -9.83 5.64
N PHE A 95 19.43 -9.04 6.11
CA PHE A 95 20.78 -8.96 5.58
C PHE A 95 21.80 -9.44 6.61
N ASP A 96 22.93 -9.91 6.11
CA ASP A 96 24.07 -10.26 6.94
C ASP A 96 25.00 -9.06 7.21
N LYS A 97 26.13 -9.32 7.84
CA LYS A 97 27.14 -8.30 8.17
C LYS A 97 27.80 -7.66 6.94
N ASP A 98 27.74 -8.35 5.81
CA ASP A 98 28.29 -7.91 4.51
C ASP A 98 27.22 -7.25 3.63
N ASP A 99 26.07 -6.90 4.21
CA ASP A 99 24.93 -6.29 3.51
C ASP A 99 24.36 -7.14 2.38
N LYS A 100 24.42 -8.45 2.54
CA LYS A 100 23.86 -9.43 1.59
C LYS A 100 22.58 -10.04 2.12
N LEU A 101 21.61 -10.21 1.22
CA LEU A 101 20.32 -10.78 1.55
C LEU A 101 20.47 -12.25 1.98
N THR A 102 20.01 -12.57 3.19
CA THR A 102 20.03 -13.91 3.74
C THR A 102 18.66 -14.55 3.81
N LYS A 103 17.61 -13.73 4.01
CA LYS A 103 16.25 -14.22 4.21
C LYS A 103 15.20 -13.24 3.73
N ILE A 104 14.11 -13.77 3.20
CA ILE A 104 12.91 -13.02 2.82
C ILE A 104 11.74 -13.57 3.61
N ILE A 105 11.02 -12.70 4.35
CA ILE A 105 9.86 -13.06 5.15
C ILE A 105 8.67 -12.23 4.70
N GLY A 106 7.52 -12.87 4.41
CA GLY A 106 6.33 -12.14 4.01
C GLY A 106 5.06 -12.97 4.08
N LYS A 107 3.92 -12.33 4.28
CA LYS A 107 2.60 -12.96 4.17
C LYS A 107 2.00 -12.70 2.80
N GLY A 108 1.42 -13.72 2.17
CA GLY A 108 0.69 -13.59 0.91
C GLY A 108 1.53 -13.65 -0.36
N VAL A 109 2.81 -13.91 -0.23
CA VAL A 109 3.70 -14.26 -1.36
C VAL A 109 3.74 -15.78 -1.46
N SER A 110 3.77 -16.33 -2.68
CA SER A 110 3.87 -17.79 -2.84
C SER A 110 5.13 -18.32 -2.16
N ASN A 111 5.01 -19.51 -1.57
CA ASN A 111 6.03 -20.13 -0.73
C ASN A 111 7.40 -20.32 -1.40
N ASP A 112 7.46 -20.22 -2.74
CA ASP A 112 8.69 -20.35 -3.52
C ASP A 112 9.74 -19.26 -3.25
N PHE A 113 9.31 -18.13 -2.63
CA PHE A 113 10.19 -16.99 -2.34
C PHE A 113 10.48 -16.82 -0.85
N LEU A 114 9.77 -17.54 0.01
CA LEU A 114 9.91 -17.43 1.46
C LEU A 114 10.86 -18.53 1.94
N THR A 115 11.92 -18.13 2.63
CA THR A 115 12.66 -19.07 3.45
C THR A 115 11.86 -19.32 4.71
N GLU A 116 11.28 -20.51 4.84
CA GLU A 116 10.63 -20.94 6.08
C GLU A 116 11.69 -21.02 7.21
N GLU A 117 11.26 -20.63 8.40
CA GLU A 117 12.04 -20.85 9.61
C GLU A 117 12.05 -22.32 9.99
#